data_6e6219bd673447a43ba980af6abbd41c
#
_entry.id   6e6219bd673447a43ba980af6abbd41c
#
_cell.length_a   1.000
_cell.length_b   1.000
_cell.length_c   1.000
_cell.angle_alpha   90.00
_cell.angle_beta   90.00
_cell.angle_gamma   90.00
#
_symmetry.space_group_name_H-M   'P 1'
#
loop_
_entity.id
_entity.type
_entity.pdbx_description
1 polymer ?
#
loop_
_entity_poly.entity_id
_entity_poly.type
_entity_poly.pdbx_seq_one_letter_code
_entity_poly.pdbx_strand_id
1 'polypeptide(L)'
;MTQPTVTVVGAGPAGLMAAEAAAGAGAEVTVVDQRRSFGRTLLLAGRSGLNLTHAEPLEVFLGRYGDGRAMLEPAIRAFPPDAVRAWADELGADTFVGSSGRVFPAAMRATSLLRAWTARLAGLGVAMRTGETWAGFTDDGATVLALGGASWPSVGGDGSWLAHVETAGIPVVPFAASNAGVLVAWSAPLLERFEGVPIKNAALTAGGRTVRGEPTITATGLEGGPIYALGPELRSGHGLEIDLQPDLDVDALAARLVDRRRPKDSVSTWLRKGGLSPVDVALLRDATGNRLPTEATAIANLAKAVPIPVEGLAPIDRAISTAGGIALDAIDDTGMLVDRPGTWVAGEMVAWDAPTGGYLIQACLSTGHRAGVAAARWAAEHP
;
A
#
# COMPACT_ATOMS: atom_id res chain seq x y z
N MET A 1 -2.87 29.28 -32.85
CA MET A 1 -2.39 27.95 -32.43
C MET A 1 -3.53 27.31 -31.66
N THR A 2 -3.89 26.09 -32.01
CA THR A 2 -4.88 25.31 -31.25
C THR A 2 -4.31 25.01 -29.87
N GLN A 3 -5.14 25.11 -28.84
CA GLN A 3 -4.72 24.77 -27.47
C GLN A 3 -4.41 23.26 -27.42
N PRO A 4 -3.28 22.82 -26.80
CA PRO A 4 -2.96 21.40 -26.69
C PRO A 4 -4.03 20.69 -25.85
N THR A 5 -4.46 19.50 -26.29
CA THR A 5 -5.49 18.72 -25.61
C THR A 5 -4.91 17.49 -24.95
N VAL A 6 -5.36 17.18 -23.73
CA VAL A 6 -4.96 15.98 -22.99
C VAL A 6 -6.19 15.26 -22.44
N THR A 7 -6.30 13.97 -22.74
CA THR A 7 -7.31 13.11 -22.13
C THR A 7 -6.70 12.31 -20.98
N VAL A 8 -7.31 12.36 -19.80
CA VAL A 8 -6.92 11.57 -18.63
C VAL A 8 -7.98 10.52 -18.38
N VAL A 9 -7.61 9.25 -18.32
CA VAL A 9 -8.54 8.14 -18.08
C VAL A 9 -8.30 7.57 -16.68
N GLY A 10 -9.32 7.69 -15.84
CA GLY A 10 -9.28 7.35 -14.41
C GLY A 10 -9.15 8.58 -13.52
N ALA A 11 -10.12 8.78 -12.62
CA ALA A 11 -10.19 9.90 -11.68
C ALA A 11 -9.79 9.51 -10.24
N GLY A 12 -8.79 8.62 -10.13
CA GLY A 12 -8.05 8.34 -8.89
C GLY A 12 -6.99 9.41 -8.59
N PRO A 13 -6.19 9.25 -7.51
CA PRO A 13 -5.16 10.24 -7.14
C PRO A 13 -4.17 10.56 -8.27
N ALA A 14 -3.72 9.55 -9.02
CA ALA A 14 -2.79 9.74 -10.13
C ALA A 14 -3.44 10.52 -11.28
N GLY A 15 -4.66 10.14 -11.68
CA GLY A 15 -5.35 10.81 -12.79
C GLY A 15 -5.77 12.25 -12.46
N LEU A 16 -6.28 12.51 -11.25
CA LEU A 16 -6.63 13.88 -10.84
C LEU A 16 -5.38 14.78 -10.79
N MET A 17 -4.24 14.26 -10.34
CA MET A 17 -2.98 15.00 -10.35
C MET A 17 -2.43 15.19 -11.77
N ALA A 18 -2.56 14.20 -12.65
CA ALA A 18 -2.19 14.35 -14.05
C ALA A 18 -3.04 15.45 -14.73
N ALA A 19 -4.32 15.48 -14.44
CA ALA A 19 -5.22 16.53 -14.96
C ALA A 19 -4.85 17.92 -14.45
N GLU A 20 -4.56 18.07 -13.14
CA GLU A 20 -4.12 19.34 -12.57
C GLU A 20 -2.81 19.81 -13.20
N ALA A 21 -1.83 18.92 -13.31
CA ALA A 21 -0.52 19.23 -13.88
C ALA A 21 -0.59 19.59 -15.36
N ALA A 22 -1.38 18.86 -16.15
CA ALA A 22 -1.56 19.15 -17.57
C ALA A 22 -2.30 20.50 -17.80
N ALA A 23 -3.35 20.77 -17.04
CA ALA A 23 -4.07 22.04 -17.11
C ALA A 23 -3.18 23.20 -16.66
N GLY A 24 -2.39 23.02 -15.59
CA GLY A 24 -1.39 23.98 -15.12
C GLY A 24 -0.28 24.27 -16.15
N ALA A 25 0.01 23.29 -17.05
CA ALA A 25 0.92 23.45 -18.18
C ALA A 25 0.25 24.06 -19.43
N GLY A 26 -1.02 24.46 -19.36
CA GLY A 26 -1.75 25.17 -20.40
C GLY A 26 -2.54 24.28 -21.36
N ALA A 27 -2.69 22.99 -21.09
CA ALA A 27 -3.52 22.10 -21.91
C ALA A 27 -5.01 22.24 -21.58
N GLU A 28 -5.88 22.03 -22.57
CA GLU A 28 -7.28 21.73 -22.37
C GLU A 28 -7.39 20.25 -21.93
N VAL A 29 -7.98 20.00 -20.76
CA VAL A 29 -7.99 18.66 -20.16
C VAL A 29 -9.38 18.11 -20.00
N THR A 30 -9.57 16.87 -20.45
CA THR A 30 -10.77 16.08 -20.17
C THR A 30 -10.40 14.86 -19.33
N VAL A 31 -11.05 14.69 -18.15
CA VAL A 31 -10.94 13.49 -17.32
C VAL A 31 -12.15 12.58 -17.58
N VAL A 32 -11.88 11.31 -17.87
CA VAL A 32 -12.89 10.28 -18.09
C VAL A 32 -12.81 9.23 -16.98
N ASP A 33 -13.94 8.86 -16.37
CA ASP A 33 -13.96 7.82 -15.33
C ASP A 33 -15.22 6.94 -15.47
N GLN A 34 -15.04 5.62 -15.31
CA GLN A 34 -16.14 4.66 -15.39
C GLN A 34 -17.17 4.82 -14.24
N ARG A 35 -16.75 5.40 -13.13
CA ARG A 35 -17.65 5.61 -11.98
C ARG A 35 -18.34 6.97 -12.07
N ARG A 36 -19.49 7.08 -11.40
CA ARG A 36 -20.26 8.33 -11.35
C ARG A 36 -19.72 9.39 -10.41
N SER A 37 -18.63 9.10 -9.69
CA SER A 37 -17.98 10.03 -8.75
C SER A 37 -16.48 9.83 -8.74
N PHE A 38 -15.74 10.91 -8.59
CA PHE A 38 -14.27 10.96 -8.62
C PHE A 38 -13.65 10.60 -7.29
N GLY A 39 -12.35 10.26 -7.29
CA GLY A 39 -11.53 10.09 -6.10
C GLY A 39 -11.99 9.00 -5.13
N ARG A 40 -12.71 7.99 -5.58
CA ARG A 40 -13.31 6.96 -4.71
C ARG A 40 -12.26 6.16 -3.95
N THR A 41 -11.12 5.83 -4.60
CA THR A 41 -10.00 5.14 -3.97
C THR A 41 -9.34 6.02 -2.90
N LEU A 42 -9.22 7.33 -3.11
CA LEU A 42 -8.75 8.29 -2.11
C LEU A 42 -9.68 8.37 -0.90
N LEU A 43 -11.00 8.40 -1.13
CA LEU A 43 -12.01 8.38 -0.06
C LEU A 43 -11.94 7.10 0.76
N LEU A 44 -11.68 5.97 0.11
CA LEU A 44 -11.51 4.68 0.78
C LEU A 44 -10.24 4.67 1.65
N ALA A 45 -9.11 5.11 1.11
CA ALA A 45 -7.85 5.23 1.83
C ALA A 45 -7.96 6.15 3.06
N GLY A 46 -8.84 7.16 3.01
CA GLY A 46 -9.08 8.11 4.10
C GLY A 46 -10.05 7.65 5.18
N ARG A 47 -10.57 6.42 5.18
CA ARG A 47 -11.55 5.96 6.18
C ARG A 47 -11.02 5.90 7.61
N SER A 48 -9.77 5.47 7.77
CA SER A 48 -9.08 5.34 9.07
C SER A 48 -8.05 6.44 9.33
N GLY A 49 -8.03 7.48 8.50
CA GLY A 49 -7.06 8.57 8.51
C GLY A 49 -6.28 8.61 7.20
N LEU A 50 -6.45 9.69 6.44
CA LEU A 50 -5.77 9.86 5.15
C LEU A 50 -4.29 10.13 5.37
N ASN A 51 -3.44 9.18 5.02
CA ASN A 51 -2.01 9.33 5.06
C ASN A 51 -1.49 9.71 3.67
N LEU A 52 -1.14 10.99 3.49
CA LEU A 52 -0.78 11.56 2.19
C LEU A 52 0.64 11.19 1.75
N THR A 53 1.58 11.27 2.68
CA THR A 53 3.01 11.04 2.45
C THR A 53 3.73 10.77 3.77
N HIS A 54 5.07 10.75 3.77
CA HIS A 54 5.90 10.55 4.95
C HIS A 54 7.01 11.60 5.03
N ALA A 55 7.32 12.07 6.24
CA ALA A 55 8.28 13.17 6.47
C ALA A 55 9.73 12.69 6.71
N GLU A 56 10.08 11.46 6.35
CA GLU A 56 11.45 10.97 6.44
C GLU A 56 12.34 11.60 5.36
N PRO A 57 13.67 11.59 5.52
CA PRO A 57 14.60 12.10 4.51
C PRO A 57 14.37 11.45 3.15
N LEU A 58 14.43 12.24 2.06
CA LEU A 58 14.05 11.81 0.71
C LEU A 58 14.79 10.53 0.25
N GLU A 59 16.07 10.38 0.54
CA GLU A 59 16.82 9.18 0.15
C GLU A 59 16.34 7.90 0.87
N VAL A 60 15.95 8.04 2.14
CA VAL A 60 15.33 6.94 2.91
C VAL A 60 13.96 6.63 2.33
N PHE A 61 13.16 7.67 2.03
CA PHE A 61 11.86 7.56 1.42
C PHE A 61 11.90 6.81 0.07
N LEU A 62 12.82 7.19 -0.83
CA LEU A 62 13.04 6.53 -2.12
C LEU A 62 13.43 5.06 -1.96
N GLY A 63 14.23 4.73 -0.94
CA GLY A 63 14.61 3.35 -0.62
C GLY A 63 13.43 2.43 -0.26
N ARG A 64 12.25 2.99 0.10
CA ARG A 64 11.06 2.20 0.44
C ARG A 64 10.40 1.51 -0.75
N TYR A 65 10.69 1.94 -1.98
CA TYR A 65 10.09 1.40 -3.20
C TYR A 65 10.85 0.20 -3.80
N GLY A 66 11.94 -0.25 -3.16
CA GLY A 66 12.68 -1.42 -3.62
C GLY A 66 13.03 -1.35 -5.11
N ASP A 67 12.65 -2.37 -5.87
CA ASP A 67 12.93 -2.47 -7.32
C ASP A 67 12.21 -1.38 -8.14
N GLY A 68 11.11 -0.83 -7.65
CA GLY A 68 10.40 0.29 -8.28
C GLY A 68 11.10 1.63 -8.16
N ARG A 69 12.17 1.75 -7.32
CA ARG A 69 12.86 3.01 -7.05
C ARG A 69 13.34 3.70 -8.32
N ALA A 70 14.02 2.98 -9.21
CA ALA A 70 14.65 3.58 -10.40
C ALA A 70 13.61 4.30 -11.29
N MET A 71 12.42 3.73 -11.44
CA MET A 71 11.31 4.32 -12.20
C MET A 71 10.63 5.47 -11.45
N LEU A 72 10.41 5.32 -10.14
CA LEU A 72 9.67 6.30 -9.34
C LEU A 72 10.49 7.52 -8.94
N GLU A 73 11.80 7.38 -8.78
CA GLU A 73 12.69 8.44 -8.29
C GLU A 73 12.60 9.73 -9.12
N PRO A 74 12.61 9.73 -10.47
CA PRO A 74 12.44 10.95 -11.25
C PRO A 74 11.10 11.64 -10.99
N ALA A 75 10.01 10.90 -10.87
CA ALA A 75 8.68 11.45 -10.58
C ALA A 75 8.60 12.00 -9.15
N ILE A 76 9.12 11.27 -8.15
CA ILE A 76 9.11 11.70 -6.75
C ILE A 76 10.03 12.92 -6.53
N ARG A 77 11.16 13.01 -7.23
CA ARG A 77 12.00 14.22 -7.15
C ARG A 77 11.35 15.43 -7.81
N ALA A 78 10.54 15.23 -8.86
CA ALA A 78 9.79 16.32 -9.49
C ALA A 78 8.61 16.80 -8.62
N PHE A 79 7.97 15.91 -7.86
CA PHE A 79 6.88 16.24 -6.94
C PHE A 79 7.08 15.49 -5.60
N PRO A 80 8.01 15.97 -4.73
CA PRO A 80 8.45 15.29 -3.51
C PRO A 80 7.45 15.42 -2.36
N PRO A 81 7.67 14.70 -1.24
CA PRO A 81 6.81 14.77 -0.05
C PRO A 81 6.49 16.17 0.44
N ASP A 82 7.48 17.09 0.42
CA ASP A 82 7.23 18.49 0.82
C ASP A 82 6.33 19.22 -0.18
N ALA A 83 6.43 18.93 -1.49
CA ALA A 83 5.53 19.49 -2.49
C ALA A 83 4.11 18.95 -2.34
N VAL A 84 3.93 17.66 -2.00
CA VAL A 84 2.61 17.08 -1.69
C VAL A 84 1.99 17.75 -0.46
N ARG A 85 2.78 18.04 0.57
CA ARG A 85 2.31 18.80 1.74
C ARG A 85 1.88 20.18 1.38
N ALA A 86 2.74 20.95 0.68
CA ALA A 86 2.45 22.32 0.25
C ALA A 86 1.18 22.35 -0.62
N TRP A 87 1.06 21.46 -1.60
CA TRP A 87 -0.13 21.31 -2.43
C TRP A 87 -1.41 21.02 -1.61
N ALA A 88 -1.33 20.13 -0.64
CA ALA A 88 -2.47 19.81 0.22
C ALA A 88 -2.85 21.00 1.12
N ASP A 89 -1.86 21.72 1.65
CA ASP A 89 -2.08 22.92 2.49
C ASP A 89 -2.68 24.08 1.70
N GLU A 90 -2.28 24.26 0.44
CA GLU A 90 -2.95 25.20 -0.49
C GLU A 90 -4.42 24.85 -0.74
N LEU A 91 -4.79 23.56 -0.62
CA LEU A 91 -6.19 23.10 -0.67
C LEU A 91 -6.90 23.20 0.70
N GLY A 92 -6.26 23.79 1.70
CA GLY A 92 -6.82 23.97 3.05
C GLY A 92 -6.78 22.70 3.91
N ALA A 93 -5.82 21.81 3.66
CA ALA A 93 -5.70 20.57 4.41
C ALA A 93 -5.04 20.73 5.79
N ASP A 94 -4.25 21.79 6.00
CA ASP A 94 -3.51 22.07 7.25
C ASP A 94 -2.76 20.83 7.75
N THR A 95 -1.83 20.33 6.91
CA THR A 95 -1.18 19.04 7.15
C THR A 95 -0.28 19.05 8.39
N PHE A 96 -0.25 17.92 9.10
CA PHE A 96 0.66 17.71 10.24
C PHE A 96 1.40 16.36 10.13
N VAL A 97 2.54 16.30 10.80
CA VAL A 97 3.34 15.07 10.90
C VAL A 97 2.98 14.35 12.19
N GLY A 98 2.49 13.11 12.08
CA GLY A 98 2.25 12.24 13.23
C GLY A 98 3.54 11.70 13.85
N SER A 99 3.45 11.10 15.02
CA SER A 99 4.61 10.55 15.76
C SER A 99 5.40 9.48 15.02
N SER A 100 4.79 8.83 14.03
CA SER A 100 5.42 7.82 13.16
C SER A 100 6.04 8.40 11.88
N GLY A 101 6.10 9.73 11.72
CA GLY A 101 6.55 10.39 10.50
C GLY A 101 5.52 10.46 9.36
N ARG A 102 4.35 9.86 9.52
CA ARG A 102 3.25 9.93 8.55
C ARG A 102 2.63 11.32 8.51
N VAL A 103 2.27 11.78 7.32
CA VAL A 103 1.67 13.10 7.09
C VAL A 103 0.17 12.96 6.86
N PHE A 104 -0.62 13.67 7.65
CA PHE A 104 -2.07 13.65 7.61
C PHE A 104 -2.65 15.05 7.40
N PRO A 105 -3.79 15.21 6.71
CA PRO A 105 -4.57 16.44 6.81
C PRO A 105 -5.18 16.59 8.22
N ALA A 106 -5.33 17.82 8.71
CA ALA A 106 -5.90 18.07 10.06
C ALA A 106 -7.28 17.43 10.25
N ALA A 107 -8.09 17.39 9.20
CA ALA A 107 -9.39 16.73 9.20
C ALA A 107 -9.32 15.18 9.28
N MET A 108 -8.16 14.58 9.15
CA MET A 108 -7.91 13.12 9.09
C MET A 108 -8.70 12.39 7.98
N ARG A 109 -9.45 13.07 7.15
CA ARG A 109 -10.36 12.51 6.15
C ARG A 109 -10.07 13.08 4.76
N ALA A 110 -10.30 12.26 3.73
CA ALA A 110 -10.10 12.68 2.33
C ALA A 110 -11.20 13.62 1.80
N THR A 111 -12.38 13.68 2.42
CA THR A 111 -13.57 14.33 1.85
C THR A 111 -13.39 15.83 1.62
N SER A 112 -12.82 16.57 2.59
CA SER A 112 -12.56 18.01 2.46
C SER A 112 -11.51 18.28 1.41
N LEU A 113 -10.41 17.55 1.44
CA LEU A 113 -9.32 17.65 0.46
C LEU A 113 -9.83 17.38 -0.96
N LEU A 114 -10.56 16.29 -1.17
CA LEU A 114 -11.10 15.94 -2.49
C LEU A 114 -12.08 17.00 -3.00
N ARG A 115 -12.92 17.57 -2.13
CA ARG A 115 -13.85 18.65 -2.51
C ARG A 115 -13.10 19.90 -2.96
N ALA A 116 -12.08 20.33 -2.20
CA ALA A 116 -11.25 21.47 -2.55
C ALA A 116 -10.48 21.20 -3.87
N TRP A 117 -9.95 19.99 -4.02
CA TRP A 117 -9.23 19.58 -5.23
C TRP A 117 -10.12 19.60 -6.47
N THR A 118 -11.33 19.02 -6.40
CA THR A 118 -12.28 19.06 -7.53
C THR A 118 -12.74 20.48 -7.87
N ALA A 119 -12.88 21.36 -6.87
CA ALA A 119 -13.16 22.78 -7.12
C ALA A 119 -12.00 23.49 -7.84
N ARG A 120 -10.74 23.19 -7.46
CA ARG A 120 -9.53 23.70 -8.14
C ARG A 120 -9.49 23.24 -9.58
N LEU A 121 -9.73 21.95 -9.86
CA LEU A 121 -9.76 21.41 -11.21
C LEU A 121 -10.84 22.08 -12.08
N ALA A 122 -12.02 22.31 -11.53
CA ALA A 122 -13.08 23.05 -12.22
C ALA A 122 -12.67 24.50 -12.52
N GLY A 123 -11.97 25.15 -11.57
CA GLY A 123 -11.41 26.50 -11.75
C GLY A 123 -10.33 26.58 -12.83
N LEU A 124 -9.61 25.49 -13.06
CA LEU A 124 -8.63 25.31 -14.16
C LEU A 124 -9.28 24.97 -15.50
N GLY A 125 -10.61 24.83 -15.56
CA GLY A 125 -11.34 24.47 -16.78
C GLY A 125 -11.29 22.99 -17.15
N VAL A 126 -10.88 22.10 -16.23
CA VAL A 126 -10.85 20.65 -16.47
C VAL A 126 -12.25 20.12 -16.63
N ALA A 127 -12.54 19.52 -17.79
CA ALA A 127 -13.80 18.83 -18.06
C ALA A 127 -13.81 17.44 -17.41
N MET A 128 -14.92 17.10 -16.75
CA MET A 128 -15.05 15.82 -16.03
C MET A 128 -16.22 15.01 -16.61
N ARG A 129 -15.92 13.86 -17.21
CA ARG A 129 -16.89 12.94 -17.82
C ARG A 129 -16.94 11.65 -17.01
N THR A 130 -18.11 11.31 -16.50
CA THR A 130 -18.32 10.16 -15.60
C THR A 130 -19.27 9.13 -16.22
N GLY A 131 -19.11 7.86 -15.78
CA GLY A 131 -19.91 6.75 -16.29
C GLY A 131 -19.44 6.26 -17.66
N GLU A 132 -18.21 6.57 -18.04
CA GLU A 132 -17.61 6.18 -19.31
C GLU A 132 -16.42 5.23 -19.06
N THR A 133 -16.57 4.00 -19.51
CA THR A 133 -15.52 2.98 -19.42
C THR A 133 -14.52 3.16 -20.56
N TRP A 134 -13.23 3.07 -20.24
CA TRP A 134 -12.16 3.02 -21.25
C TRP A 134 -12.31 1.78 -22.12
N ALA A 135 -12.38 1.97 -23.42
CA ALA A 135 -12.62 0.92 -24.40
C ALA A 135 -11.37 0.44 -25.14
N GLY A 136 -10.20 0.86 -24.67
CA GLY A 136 -8.91 0.54 -25.31
C GLY A 136 -8.21 1.78 -25.87
N PHE A 137 -7.04 1.54 -26.45
CA PHE A 137 -6.20 2.59 -27.01
C PHE A 137 -6.85 3.25 -28.25
N THR A 138 -6.71 4.57 -28.33
CA THR A 138 -7.02 5.36 -29.52
C THR A 138 -5.74 6.05 -29.99
N ASP A 139 -5.72 6.48 -31.25
CA ASP A 139 -4.58 7.25 -31.79
C ASP A 139 -4.85 8.76 -31.69
N ASP A 140 -5.82 9.17 -30.91
CA ASP A 140 -6.30 10.55 -30.78
C ASP A 140 -5.56 11.30 -29.66
N GLY A 141 -4.48 11.98 -29.99
CA GLY A 141 -3.85 12.97 -29.13
C GLY A 141 -3.14 12.41 -27.90
N ALA A 142 -2.81 13.30 -26.96
CA ALA A 142 -2.12 12.93 -25.72
C ALA A 142 -3.08 12.32 -24.69
N THR A 143 -2.77 11.10 -24.25
CA THR A 143 -3.61 10.37 -23.28
C THR A 143 -2.80 9.91 -22.06
N VAL A 144 -3.32 10.18 -20.85
CA VAL A 144 -2.77 9.65 -19.60
C VAL A 144 -3.73 8.60 -19.04
N LEU A 145 -3.27 7.34 -18.96
CA LEU A 145 -4.00 6.25 -18.32
C LEU A 145 -3.63 6.18 -16.84
N ALA A 146 -4.63 6.27 -15.97
CA ALA A 146 -4.49 6.20 -14.51
C ALA A 146 -5.58 5.29 -13.90
N LEU A 147 -5.70 4.08 -14.47
CA LEU A 147 -6.81 3.15 -14.24
C LEU A 147 -6.68 2.34 -12.94
N GLY A 148 -5.57 2.54 -12.19
CA GLY A 148 -5.34 1.89 -10.90
C GLY A 148 -5.00 0.40 -11.00
N GLY A 149 -4.93 -0.27 -9.85
CA GLY A 149 -4.69 -1.70 -9.73
C GLY A 149 -5.97 -2.54 -9.72
N ALA A 150 -5.94 -3.68 -9.00
CA ALA A 150 -7.04 -4.64 -8.92
C ALA A 150 -7.54 -4.88 -7.48
N SER A 151 -7.09 -4.08 -6.50
CA SER A 151 -7.33 -4.36 -5.07
C SER A 151 -8.70 -3.94 -4.55
N TRP A 152 -9.42 -3.06 -5.23
CA TRP A 152 -10.72 -2.56 -4.78
C TRP A 152 -11.74 -2.47 -5.93
N PRO A 153 -12.25 -3.61 -6.45
CA PRO A 153 -13.16 -3.63 -7.60
C PRO A 153 -14.43 -2.83 -7.38
N SER A 154 -14.94 -2.80 -6.14
CA SER A 154 -16.16 -2.06 -5.78
C SER A 154 -16.05 -0.54 -5.95
N VAL A 155 -14.84 0.00 -5.96
CA VAL A 155 -14.59 1.45 -6.12
C VAL A 155 -13.84 1.82 -7.41
N GLY A 156 -13.57 0.86 -8.29
CA GLY A 156 -13.01 1.09 -9.62
C GLY A 156 -11.62 0.50 -9.86
N GLY A 157 -10.94 0.01 -8.83
CA GLY A 157 -9.68 -0.74 -8.98
C GLY A 157 -9.96 -2.21 -9.26
N ASP A 158 -10.48 -2.52 -10.45
CA ASP A 158 -10.91 -3.86 -10.84
C ASP A 158 -9.96 -4.57 -11.81
N GLY A 159 -8.90 -3.88 -12.27
CA GLY A 159 -7.93 -4.44 -13.21
C GLY A 159 -8.48 -4.76 -14.60
N SER A 160 -9.72 -4.35 -14.91
CA SER A 160 -10.40 -4.68 -16.18
C SER A 160 -9.68 -4.17 -17.43
N TRP A 161 -8.85 -3.16 -17.28
CA TRP A 161 -8.01 -2.59 -18.34
C TRP A 161 -6.93 -3.55 -18.85
N LEU A 162 -6.55 -4.57 -18.06
CA LEU A 162 -5.43 -5.48 -18.36
C LEU A 162 -5.58 -6.15 -19.73
N ALA A 163 -6.80 -6.63 -20.05
CA ALA A 163 -7.08 -7.29 -21.31
C ALA A 163 -6.80 -6.39 -22.55
N HIS A 164 -7.04 -5.10 -22.45
CA HIS A 164 -6.76 -4.15 -23.53
C HIS A 164 -5.25 -3.94 -23.71
N VAL A 165 -4.50 -3.88 -22.61
CA VAL A 165 -3.04 -3.70 -22.61
C VAL A 165 -2.34 -4.94 -23.16
N GLU A 166 -2.75 -6.14 -22.73
CA GLU A 166 -2.24 -7.43 -23.25
C GLU A 166 -2.54 -7.60 -24.75
N THR A 167 -3.77 -7.25 -25.17
CA THR A 167 -4.14 -7.30 -26.60
C THR A 167 -3.29 -6.34 -27.44
N ALA A 168 -2.85 -5.23 -26.88
CA ALA A 168 -1.95 -4.29 -27.53
C ALA A 168 -0.47 -4.75 -27.53
N GLY A 169 -0.17 -5.92 -26.93
CA GLY A 169 1.19 -6.47 -26.86
C GLY A 169 2.10 -5.77 -25.85
N ILE A 170 1.56 -4.94 -24.96
CA ILE A 170 2.34 -4.23 -23.94
C ILE A 170 2.68 -5.20 -22.81
N PRO A 171 3.95 -5.33 -22.40
CA PRO A 171 4.37 -6.22 -21.33
C PRO A 171 3.70 -5.88 -19.99
N VAL A 172 3.22 -6.91 -19.29
CA VAL A 172 2.59 -6.79 -17.97
C VAL A 172 3.18 -7.79 -16.99
N VAL A 173 3.31 -7.37 -15.74
CA VAL A 173 3.60 -8.24 -14.59
C VAL A 173 2.27 -8.66 -13.98
N PRO A 174 2.03 -9.95 -13.73
CA PRO A 174 0.78 -10.44 -13.14
C PRO A 174 0.43 -9.72 -11.84
N PHE A 175 -0.85 -9.43 -11.65
CA PHE A 175 -1.32 -8.82 -10.42
C PHE A 175 -1.15 -9.75 -9.22
N ALA A 176 -0.71 -9.19 -8.11
CA ALA A 176 -0.63 -9.85 -6.82
C ALA A 176 -1.11 -8.93 -5.69
N ALA A 177 -1.63 -9.53 -4.63
CA ALA A 177 -2.00 -8.78 -3.43
C ALA A 177 -0.76 -8.12 -2.81
N SER A 178 -0.82 -6.81 -2.54
CA SER A 178 0.19 -6.08 -1.79
C SER A 178 -0.41 -5.41 -0.56
N ASN A 179 0.39 -5.27 0.50
CA ASN A 179 -0.10 -4.81 1.79
C ASN A 179 -1.35 -5.60 2.24
N ALA A 180 -1.28 -6.91 2.11
CA ALA A 180 -2.35 -7.85 2.41
C ALA A 180 -2.06 -8.63 3.69
N GLY A 181 -3.11 -9.10 4.35
CA GLY A 181 -2.99 -10.09 5.42
C GLY A 181 -2.50 -11.44 4.90
N VAL A 182 -2.14 -12.31 5.81
CA VAL A 182 -1.86 -13.73 5.53
C VAL A 182 -3.01 -14.60 6.02
N LEU A 183 -3.27 -15.68 5.27
CA LEU A 183 -4.25 -16.69 5.65
C LEU A 183 -3.59 -17.69 6.59
N VAL A 184 -4.25 -17.95 7.71
CA VAL A 184 -3.84 -18.93 8.73
C VAL A 184 -5.07 -19.66 9.26
N ALA A 185 -5.04 -20.98 9.24
CA ALA A 185 -6.10 -21.80 9.83
C ALA A 185 -5.93 -21.89 11.35
N TRP A 186 -6.43 -20.89 12.07
CA TRP A 186 -6.41 -20.86 13.52
C TRP A 186 -7.33 -21.92 14.14
N SER A 187 -6.95 -22.43 15.31
CA SER A 187 -7.87 -23.25 16.11
C SER A 187 -9.07 -22.46 16.64
N ALA A 188 -10.22 -23.10 16.77
CA ALA A 188 -11.42 -22.46 17.30
C ALA A 188 -11.20 -21.81 18.68
N PRO A 189 -10.51 -22.46 19.68
CA PRO A 189 -10.26 -21.84 20.97
C PRO A 189 -9.41 -20.56 20.91
N LEU A 190 -8.54 -20.38 19.90
CA LEU A 190 -7.76 -19.17 19.70
C LEU A 190 -8.67 -18.08 19.16
N LEU A 191 -9.44 -18.36 18.12
CA LEU A 191 -10.34 -17.37 17.49
C LEU A 191 -11.43 -16.88 18.47
N GLU A 192 -12.12 -17.80 19.18
CA GLU A 192 -13.17 -17.43 20.13
C GLU A 192 -12.73 -16.40 21.19
N ARG A 193 -11.43 -16.37 21.51
CA ARG A 193 -10.91 -15.54 22.58
C ARG A 193 -10.08 -14.35 22.11
N PHE A 194 -9.48 -14.43 20.94
CA PHE A 194 -8.45 -13.48 20.51
C PHE A 194 -8.65 -12.92 19.09
N GLU A 195 -9.78 -13.19 18.43
CA GLU A 195 -10.12 -12.47 17.19
C GLU A 195 -10.18 -10.96 17.46
N GLY A 196 -9.54 -10.18 16.61
CA GLY A 196 -9.40 -8.73 16.75
C GLY A 196 -8.35 -8.27 17.76
N VAL A 197 -7.66 -9.20 18.45
CA VAL A 197 -6.65 -8.85 19.44
C VAL A 197 -5.27 -8.68 18.80
N PRO A 198 -4.58 -7.54 19.04
CA PRO A 198 -3.20 -7.37 18.57
C PRO A 198 -2.21 -8.18 19.42
N ILE A 199 -1.21 -8.76 18.76
CA ILE A 199 -0.03 -9.36 19.40
C ILE A 199 0.94 -8.21 19.65
N LYS A 200 1.03 -7.76 20.91
CA LYS A 200 1.82 -6.59 21.27
C LYS A 200 3.30 -6.91 21.38
N ASN A 201 4.13 -5.89 21.09
CA ASN A 201 5.59 -5.98 21.23
C ASN A 201 6.17 -7.24 20.57
N ALA A 202 5.79 -7.52 19.34
CA ALA A 202 6.28 -8.67 18.58
C ALA A 202 7.34 -8.27 17.54
N ALA A 203 8.19 -9.21 17.17
CA ALA A 203 9.03 -9.12 15.99
C ALA A 203 8.70 -10.28 15.04
N LEU A 204 8.45 -9.96 13.78
CA LEU A 204 8.05 -10.93 12.75
C LEU A 204 9.21 -11.12 11.78
N THR A 205 9.49 -12.36 11.42
CA THR A 205 10.58 -12.69 10.48
C THR A 205 10.05 -13.53 9.33
N ALA A 206 10.39 -13.11 8.10
CA ALA A 206 10.18 -13.90 6.89
C ALA A 206 11.35 -13.63 5.93
N GLY A 207 11.87 -14.66 5.24
CA GLY A 207 12.96 -14.53 4.26
C GLY A 207 14.23 -13.86 4.80
N GLY A 208 14.52 -14.00 6.10
CA GLY A 208 15.68 -13.36 6.75
C GLY A 208 15.47 -11.88 7.11
N ARG A 209 14.33 -11.28 6.77
CA ARG A 209 13.98 -9.91 7.16
C ARG A 209 13.10 -9.91 8.41
N THR A 210 13.44 -9.06 9.38
CA THR A 210 12.69 -8.91 10.62
C THR A 210 12.06 -7.52 10.73
N VAL A 211 10.78 -7.49 11.13
CA VAL A 211 10.01 -6.25 11.34
C VAL A 211 9.35 -6.30 12.71
N ARG A 212 9.56 -5.26 13.52
CA ARG A 212 8.85 -5.08 14.80
C ARG A 212 7.50 -4.42 14.58
N GLY A 213 6.49 -4.87 15.34
CA GLY A 213 5.16 -4.26 15.32
C GLY A 213 4.11 -5.16 15.97
N GLU A 214 2.87 -4.76 15.82
CA GLU A 214 1.72 -5.42 16.44
C GLU A 214 0.78 -5.96 15.35
N PRO A 215 0.97 -7.23 14.91
CA PRO A 215 0.00 -7.85 14.02
C PRO A 215 -1.29 -8.16 14.80
N THR A 216 -2.41 -8.19 14.09
CA THR A 216 -3.73 -8.47 14.67
C THR A 216 -4.21 -9.84 14.19
N ILE A 217 -4.71 -10.66 15.09
CA ILE A 217 -5.40 -11.92 14.78
C ILE A 217 -6.75 -11.59 14.16
N THR A 218 -7.04 -12.17 13.01
CA THR A 218 -8.34 -12.05 12.33
C THR A 218 -8.98 -13.42 12.16
N ALA A 219 -10.25 -13.45 11.81
CA ALA A 219 -10.97 -14.70 11.56
C ALA A 219 -10.30 -15.59 10.50
N THR A 220 -9.51 -15.00 9.60
CA THR A 220 -8.88 -15.69 8.47
C THR A 220 -7.35 -15.74 8.54
N GLY A 221 -6.72 -15.12 9.57
CA GLY A 221 -5.26 -15.13 9.67
C GLY A 221 -4.67 -13.96 10.46
N LEU A 222 -3.65 -13.31 9.90
CA LEU A 222 -2.98 -12.16 10.51
C LEU A 222 -2.98 -10.96 9.57
N GLU A 223 -3.19 -9.76 10.14
CA GLU A 223 -3.14 -8.48 9.44
C GLU A 223 -2.31 -7.46 10.23
N GLY A 224 -2.01 -6.34 9.60
CA GLY A 224 -1.36 -5.19 10.24
C GLY A 224 0.02 -4.87 9.68
N GLY A 225 0.56 -3.72 10.13
CA GLY A 225 1.78 -3.13 9.58
C GLY A 225 2.96 -4.08 9.38
N PRO A 226 3.35 -4.92 10.37
CA PRO A 226 4.47 -5.83 10.21
C PRO A 226 4.22 -6.93 9.16
N ILE A 227 2.98 -7.41 9.02
CA ILE A 227 2.60 -8.38 7.98
C ILE A 227 2.72 -7.72 6.60
N TYR A 228 2.18 -6.50 6.45
CA TYR A 228 2.24 -5.76 5.19
C TYR A 228 3.69 -5.44 4.78
N ALA A 229 4.53 -5.09 5.74
CA ALA A 229 5.93 -4.81 5.49
C ALA A 229 6.72 -6.04 5.02
N LEU A 230 6.34 -7.26 5.42
CA LEU A 230 6.91 -8.53 4.99
C LEU A 230 6.21 -9.09 3.75
N GLY A 231 5.33 -8.34 3.11
CA GLY A 231 4.55 -8.77 1.96
C GLY A 231 5.38 -9.34 0.80
N PRO A 232 6.49 -8.73 0.38
CA PRO A 232 7.36 -9.29 -0.67
C PRO A 232 7.90 -10.68 -0.34
N GLU A 233 8.41 -10.89 0.87
CA GLU A 233 8.95 -12.16 1.34
C GLU A 233 7.85 -13.23 1.42
N LEU A 234 6.68 -12.86 1.93
CA LEU A 234 5.53 -13.76 2.05
C LEU A 234 4.96 -14.15 0.68
N ARG A 235 4.92 -13.23 -0.28
CA ARG A 235 4.56 -13.54 -1.69
C ARG A 235 5.53 -14.53 -2.33
N SER A 236 6.80 -14.45 -1.97
CA SER A 236 7.83 -15.39 -2.45
C SER A 236 7.79 -16.75 -1.75
N GLY A 237 6.81 -16.99 -0.87
CA GLY A 237 6.60 -18.28 -0.21
C GLY A 237 7.50 -18.54 1.01
N HIS A 238 8.15 -17.49 1.55
CA HIS A 238 8.91 -17.64 2.79
C HIS A 238 7.99 -17.87 3.99
N GLY A 239 8.42 -18.74 4.92
CA GLY A 239 7.72 -18.97 6.18
C GLY A 239 7.72 -17.75 7.08
N LEU A 240 6.70 -17.64 7.95
CA LEU A 240 6.56 -16.57 8.93
C LEU A 240 6.83 -17.10 10.33
N GLU A 241 7.70 -16.41 11.07
CA GLU A 241 7.95 -16.65 12.49
C GLU A 241 7.65 -15.40 13.31
N ILE A 242 7.16 -15.59 14.52
CA ILE A 242 6.91 -14.49 15.47
C ILE A 242 7.73 -14.68 16.75
N ASP A 243 8.55 -13.69 17.05
CA ASP A 243 9.19 -13.52 18.33
C ASP A 243 8.26 -12.72 19.26
N LEU A 244 7.77 -13.36 20.32
CA LEU A 244 6.83 -12.80 21.28
C LEU A 244 7.51 -12.00 22.40
N GLN A 245 8.85 -12.03 22.49
CA GLN A 245 9.64 -11.33 23.52
C GLN A 245 10.93 -10.76 22.89
N PRO A 246 10.83 -9.83 21.92
CA PRO A 246 11.97 -9.37 21.13
C PRO A 246 13.01 -8.56 21.94
N ASP A 247 12.67 -8.16 23.17
CA ASP A 247 13.55 -7.41 24.07
C ASP A 247 14.42 -8.32 24.94
N LEU A 248 14.19 -9.63 24.92
CA LEU A 248 14.94 -10.65 25.65
C LEU A 248 15.58 -11.63 24.65
N ASP A 249 16.80 -12.08 24.96
CA ASP A 249 17.33 -13.27 24.29
C ASP A 249 16.73 -14.56 24.90
N VAL A 250 17.05 -15.71 24.27
CA VAL A 250 16.56 -17.03 24.71
C VAL A 250 16.96 -17.33 26.14
N ASP A 251 18.20 -17.03 26.52
CA ASP A 251 18.75 -17.40 27.84
C ASP A 251 18.11 -16.54 28.94
N ALA A 252 17.95 -15.23 28.71
CA ALA A 252 17.27 -14.33 29.64
C ALA A 252 15.81 -14.71 29.84
N LEU A 253 15.10 -15.07 28.75
CA LEU A 253 13.70 -15.53 28.83
C LEU A 253 13.60 -16.87 29.58
N ALA A 254 14.48 -17.83 29.30
CA ALA A 254 14.53 -19.13 29.98
C ALA A 254 14.82 -18.97 31.48
N ALA A 255 15.81 -18.15 31.86
CA ALA A 255 16.13 -17.84 33.26
C ALA A 255 14.93 -17.23 33.99
N ARG A 256 14.25 -16.25 33.35
CA ARG A 256 13.03 -15.62 33.87
C ARG A 256 11.90 -16.63 34.08
N LEU A 257 11.71 -17.56 33.13
CA LEU A 257 10.71 -18.62 33.27
C LEU A 257 11.03 -19.57 34.41
N VAL A 258 12.31 -19.94 34.62
CA VAL A 258 12.75 -20.77 35.74
C VAL A 258 12.46 -20.07 37.08
N ASP A 259 12.88 -18.80 37.22
CA ASP A 259 12.70 -18.00 38.44
C ASP A 259 11.22 -17.87 38.83
N ARG A 260 10.34 -17.71 37.86
CA ARG A 260 8.90 -17.46 38.08
C ARG A 260 8.07 -18.71 38.24
N ARG A 261 8.61 -19.90 38.03
CA ARG A 261 7.89 -21.17 38.16
C ARG A 261 7.62 -21.51 39.62
N ARG A 262 6.37 -21.91 39.92
CA ARG A 262 5.99 -22.43 41.26
C ARG A 262 5.33 -23.80 41.09
N PRO A 263 5.48 -24.72 42.05
CA PRO A 263 5.02 -26.11 41.92
C PRO A 263 3.51 -26.28 41.65
N LYS A 264 2.70 -25.32 42.10
CA LYS A 264 1.23 -25.34 41.95
C LYS A 264 0.71 -24.55 40.77
N ASP A 265 1.59 -23.89 40.02
CA ASP A 265 1.17 -23.10 38.86
C ASP A 265 0.73 -24.01 37.71
N SER A 266 -0.41 -23.68 37.11
CA SER A 266 -0.72 -24.21 35.77
C SER A 266 0.30 -23.66 34.76
N VAL A 267 0.52 -24.37 33.63
CA VAL A 267 1.44 -23.90 32.59
C VAL A 267 1.10 -22.49 32.15
N SER A 268 -0.16 -22.18 31.90
CA SER A 268 -0.58 -20.81 31.54
C SER A 268 -0.27 -19.75 32.58
N THR A 269 -0.43 -20.10 33.87
CA THR A 269 -0.11 -19.19 34.99
C THR A 269 1.40 -18.97 35.04
N TRP A 270 2.20 -20.01 34.90
CA TRP A 270 3.65 -19.94 34.86
C TRP A 270 4.15 -19.04 33.73
N LEU A 271 3.68 -19.28 32.48
CA LEU A 271 4.10 -18.50 31.31
C LEU A 271 3.73 -17.01 31.45
N ARG A 272 2.54 -16.70 31.97
CA ARG A 272 2.14 -15.31 32.24
C ARG A 272 3.01 -14.63 33.31
N LYS A 273 3.37 -15.33 34.38
CA LYS A 273 4.34 -14.83 35.36
C LYS A 273 5.72 -14.61 34.75
N GLY A 274 6.08 -15.37 33.72
CA GLY A 274 7.29 -15.21 32.92
C GLY A 274 7.24 -14.01 31.96
N GLY A 275 6.10 -13.33 31.84
CA GLY A 275 5.95 -12.11 31.03
C GLY A 275 5.21 -12.31 29.70
N LEU A 276 4.78 -13.53 29.39
CA LEU A 276 3.98 -13.79 28.19
C LEU A 276 2.52 -13.36 28.41
N SER A 277 1.95 -12.65 27.46
CA SER A 277 0.55 -12.21 27.51
C SER A 277 -0.42 -13.39 27.31
N PRO A 278 -1.72 -13.23 27.60
CA PRO A 278 -2.69 -14.29 27.31
C PRO A 278 -2.75 -14.72 25.84
N VAL A 279 -2.59 -13.77 24.89
CA VAL A 279 -2.56 -14.08 23.45
C VAL A 279 -1.28 -14.82 23.06
N ASP A 280 -0.12 -14.49 23.66
CA ASP A 280 1.14 -15.19 23.43
C ASP A 280 1.03 -16.66 23.83
N VAL A 281 0.47 -16.91 25.02
CA VAL A 281 0.24 -18.27 25.51
C VAL A 281 -0.71 -19.05 24.61
N ALA A 282 -1.73 -18.39 24.04
CA ALA A 282 -2.65 -19.03 23.12
C ALA A 282 -1.96 -19.38 21.80
N LEU A 283 -1.12 -18.48 21.25
CA LEU A 283 -0.32 -18.74 20.04
C LEU A 283 0.64 -19.92 20.22
N LEU A 284 1.36 -19.97 21.35
CA LEU A 284 2.24 -21.12 21.66
C LEU A 284 1.45 -22.44 21.68
N ARG A 285 0.23 -22.43 22.26
CA ARG A 285 -0.65 -23.61 22.27
C ARG A 285 -1.11 -23.99 20.86
N ASP A 286 -1.51 -23.00 20.09
CA ASP A 286 -1.97 -23.18 18.71
C ASP A 286 -0.86 -23.80 17.86
N ALA A 287 0.33 -23.20 17.86
CA ALA A 287 1.50 -23.67 17.13
C ALA A 287 1.95 -25.08 17.51
N THR A 288 1.63 -25.55 18.72
CA THR A 288 2.04 -26.90 19.21
C THR A 288 0.88 -27.92 19.26
N GLY A 289 -0.29 -27.58 18.72
CA GLY A 289 -1.48 -28.43 18.85
C GLY A 289 -1.82 -28.69 20.32
N ASN A 290 -1.65 -27.68 21.18
CA ASN A 290 -1.86 -27.71 22.63
C ASN A 290 -0.88 -28.63 23.42
N ARG A 291 0.27 -28.96 22.84
CA ARG A 291 1.33 -29.79 23.45
C ARG A 291 2.57 -28.97 23.77
N LEU A 292 2.40 -28.02 24.70
CA LEU A 292 3.50 -27.15 25.12
C LEU A 292 4.65 -27.97 25.75
N PRO A 293 5.91 -27.59 25.49
CA PRO A 293 7.06 -28.10 26.22
C PRO A 293 6.93 -27.84 27.72
N THR A 294 7.63 -28.63 28.53
CA THR A 294 7.66 -28.46 29.99
C THR A 294 8.93 -27.78 30.48
N GLU A 295 9.96 -27.76 29.66
CA GLU A 295 11.25 -27.17 29.96
C GLU A 295 11.29 -25.67 29.59
N ALA A 296 11.83 -24.84 30.49
CA ALA A 296 11.87 -23.39 30.33
C ALA A 296 12.63 -22.97 29.06
N THR A 297 13.78 -23.60 28.77
CA THR A 297 14.55 -23.32 27.55
C THR A 297 13.78 -23.66 26.28
N ALA A 298 13.07 -24.79 26.28
CA ALA A 298 12.28 -25.18 25.13
C ALA A 298 11.09 -24.22 24.88
N ILE A 299 10.45 -23.73 25.94
CA ILE A 299 9.43 -22.67 25.85
C ILE A 299 10.05 -21.37 25.36
N ALA A 300 11.24 -20.98 25.86
CA ALA A 300 11.90 -19.75 25.46
C ALA A 300 12.25 -19.77 23.96
N ASN A 301 12.83 -20.89 23.48
CA ASN A 301 13.10 -21.05 22.05
C ASN A 301 11.82 -20.94 21.22
N LEU A 302 10.76 -21.61 21.61
CA LEU A 302 9.46 -21.55 20.91
C LEU A 302 8.89 -20.13 20.92
N ALA A 303 8.94 -19.41 22.04
CA ALA A 303 8.42 -18.05 22.15
C ALA A 303 9.24 -17.04 21.35
N LYS A 304 10.51 -17.34 21.08
CA LYS A 304 11.41 -16.49 20.24
C LYS A 304 11.24 -16.75 18.75
N ALA A 305 10.63 -17.85 18.35
CA ALA A 305 10.39 -18.21 16.95
C ALA A 305 9.13 -19.10 16.85
N VAL A 306 7.96 -18.49 17.09
CA VAL A 306 6.68 -19.19 16.92
C VAL A 306 6.41 -19.34 15.43
N PRO A 307 6.40 -20.59 14.91
CA PRO A 307 6.09 -20.78 13.49
C PRO A 307 4.61 -20.54 13.24
N ILE A 308 4.32 -19.72 12.22
CA ILE A 308 2.96 -19.45 11.79
C ILE A 308 2.71 -20.22 10.48
N PRO A 309 1.72 -21.11 10.44
CA PRO A 309 1.41 -21.91 9.25
C PRO A 309 0.64 -21.09 8.22
N VAL A 310 1.38 -20.20 7.52
CA VAL A 310 0.81 -19.36 6.45
C VAL A 310 0.37 -20.23 5.29
N GLU A 311 -0.91 -20.19 4.92
CA GLU A 311 -1.49 -20.90 3.77
C GLU A 311 -1.40 -20.06 2.48
N GLY A 312 -1.21 -18.75 2.59
CA GLY A 312 -1.12 -17.81 1.47
C GLY A 312 -1.41 -16.39 1.91
N LEU A 313 -1.43 -15.47 0.94
CA LEU A 313 -1.90 -14.11 1.17
C LEU A 313 -3.42 -14.03 1.10
N ALA A 314 -4.00 -13.05 1.77
CA ALA A 314 -5.40 -12.71 1.59
C ALA A 314 -5.69 -12.35 0.12
N PRO A 315 -6.91 -12.61 -0.40
CA PRO A 315 -7.29 -12.29 -1.77
C PRO A 315 -7.04 -10.81 -2.12
N ILE A 316 -6.70 -10.55 -3.39
CA ILE A 316 -6.32 -9.23 -3.87
C ILE A 316 -7.43 -8.17 -3.67
N ASP A 317 -8.68 -8.56 -3.78
CA ASP A 317 -9.85 -7.69 -3.56
C ASP A 317 -10.02 -7.25 -2.10
N ARG A 318 -9.23 -7.81 -1.18
CA ARG A 318 -9.13 -7.44 0.23
C ARG A 318 -7.78 -6.82 0.60
N ALA A 319 -6.86 -6.75 -0.34
CA ALA A 319 -5.56 -6.12 -0.15
C ALA A 319 -5.68 -4.58 -0.10
N ILE A 320 -4.76 -3.92 0.58
CA ILE A 320 -4.71 -2.44 0.59
C ILE A 320 -4.27 -1.93 -0.77
N SER A 321 -3.37 -2.64 -1.45
CA SER A 321 -2.81 -2.26 -2.74
C SER A 321 -2.52 -3.47 -3.63
N THR A 322 -2.23 -3.18 -4.89
CA THR A 322 -1.86 -4.15 -5.92
C THR A 322 -0.37 -4.04 -6.22
N ALA A 323 0.33 -5.16 -6.31
CA ALA A 323 1.61 -5.28 -6.99
C ALA A 323 1.38 -5.85 -8.40
N GLY A 324 2.30 -5.58 -9.32
CA GLY A 324 2.13 -5.93 -10.74
C GLY A 324 1.49 -4.79 -11.55
N GLY A 325 1.19 -5.03 -12.81
CA GLY A 325 0.71 -4.05 -13.77
C GLY A 325 1.62 -3.91 -14.98
N ILE A 326 1.58 -2.78 -15.68
CA ILE A 326 2.45 -2.53 -16.84
C ILE A 326 3.92 -2.60 -16.43
N ALA A 327 4.69 -3.41 -17.13
CA ALA A 327 6.10 -3.64 -16.83
C ALA A 327 6.93 -2.35 -16.94
N LEU A 328 7.95 -2.21 -16.08
CA LEU A 328 8.74 -0.97 -15.97
C LEU A 328 9.56 -0.69 -17.23
N ASP A 329 9.94 -1.72 -17.97
CA ASP A 329 10.66 -1.62 -19.25
C ASP A 329 9.77 -1.29 -20.45
N ALA A 330 8.44 -1.31 -20.28
CA ALA A 330 7.47 -0.89 -21.28
C ALA A 330 7.25 0.64 -21.31
N ILE A 331 7.83 1.39 -20.38
CA ILE A 331 7.64 2.83 -20.22
C ILE A 331 8.98 3.57 -20.14
N ASP A 332 8.98 4.81 -20.60
CA ASP A 332 10.10 5.71 -20.40
C ASP A 332 10.08 6.38 -19.01
N ASP A 333 11.05 7.24 -18.74
CA ASP A 333 11.20 7.94 -17.49
C ASP A 333 10.08 8.97 -17.20
N THR A 334 9.26 9.34 -18.19
CA THR A 334 8.07 10.19 -18.02
C THR A 334 6.80 9.39 -17.78
N GLY A 335 6.85 8.07 -17.93
CA GLY A 335 5.73 7.15 -17.88
C GLY A 335 5.05 6.97 -19.24
N MET A 336 5.63 7.44 -20.36
CA MET A 336 5.11 7.22 -21.70
C MET A 336 5.39 5.78 -22.14
N LEU A 337 4.40 5.13 -22.74
CA LEU A 337 4.57 3.81 -23.34
C LEU A 337 5.55 3.88 -24.52
N VAL A 338 6.61 3.05 -24.48
CA VAL A 338 7.66 3.04 -25.53
C VAL A 338 7.07 2.72 -26.89
N ASP A 339 6.19 1.73 -26.96
CA ASP A 339 5.57 1.27 -28.20
C ASP A 339 4.30 2.05 -28.59
N ARG A 340 3.90 3.07 -27.79
CA ARG A 340 2.74 3.93 -28.05
C ARG A 340 3.02 5.39 -27.66
N PRO A 341 3.84 6.11 -28.43
CA PRO A 341 4.07 7.54 -28.22
C PRO A 341 2.76 8.32 -28.15
N GLY A 342 2.69 9.28 -27.22
CA GLY A 342 1.45 10.03 -26.93
C GLY A 342 0.56 9.39 -25.86
N THR A 343 0.91 8.20 -25.34
CA THR A 343 0.18 7.56 -24.24
C THR A 343 1.07 7.38 -23.02
N TRP A 344 0.65 7.93 -21.88
CA TRP A 344 1.32 7.78 -20.57
C TRP A 344 0.54 6.88 -19.65
N VAL A 345 1.24 6.27 -18.71
CA VAL A 345 0.64 5.48 -17.63
C VAL A 345 1.12 6.01 -16.27
N ALA A 346 0.22 6.08 -15.30
CA ALA A 346 0.53 6.63 -13.99
C ALA A 346 -0.19 5.88 -12.85
N GLY A 347 0.39 5.96 -11.67
CA GLY A 347 -0.19 5.35 -10.46
C GLY A 347 -0.03 3.84 -10.41
N GLU A 348 -0.98 3.18 -9.76
CA GLU A 348 -0.93 1.77 -9.38
C GLU A 348 -1.14 0.80 -10.57
N MET A 349 -1.40 1.31 -11.78
CA MET A 349 -1.43 0.45 -12.98
C MET A 349 -0.04 0.08 -13.50
N VAL A 350 1.03 0.68 -12.96
CA VAL A 350 2.43 0.39 -13.30
C VAL A 350 3.00 -0.60 -12.28
N ALA A 351 3.87 -1.52 -12.72
CA ALA A 351 4.40 -2.62 -11.92
C ALA A 351 5.45 -2.16 -10.89
N TRP A 352 5.05 -1.36 -9.92
CA TRP A 352 5.82 -1.03 -8.73
C TRP A 352 5.03 -1.39 -7.47
N ASP A 353 5.72 -1.51 -6.35
CA ASP A 353 5.12 -1.80 -5.05
C ASP A 353 5.52 -0.71 -4.04
N ALA A 354 4.69 -0.48 -3.04
CA ALA A 354 4.96 0.48 -1.99
C ALA A 354 4.45 -0.02 -0.63
N PRO A 355 5.19 0.21 0.46
CA PRO A 355 4.70 -0.11 1.80
C PRO A 355 3.53 0.81 2.19
N THR A 356 2.80 0.43 3.25
CA THR A 356 1.84 1.34 3.89
C THR A 356 2.59 2.51 4.55
N GLY A 357 1.94 3.67 4.64
CA GLY A 357 2.54 4.82 5.32
C GLY A 357 2.58 6.09 4.48
N GLY A 358 1.77 6.19 3.43
CA GLY A 358 1.68 7.36 2.54
C GLY A 358 2.49 7.20 1.24
N TYR A 359 3.29 6.15 1.12
CA TYR A 359 4.15 5.92 -0.04
C TYR A 359 3.37 5.66 -1.32
N LEU A 360 2.27 4.88 -1.25
CA LEU A 360 1.41 4.61 -2.40
C LEU A 360 0.77 5.88 -2.95
N ILE A 361 0.16 6.69 -2.08
CA ILE A 361 -0.49 7.95 -2.48
C ILE A 361 0.55 8.92 -3.03
N GLN A 362 1.70 9.06 -2.37
CA GLN A 362 2.81 9.88 -2.87
C GLN A 362 3.22 9.47 -4.28
N ALA A 363 3.48 8.19 -4.53
CA ALA A 363 3.89 7.71 -5.84
C ALA A 363 2.80 7.93 -6.91
N CYS A 364 1.53 7.73 -6.56
CA CYS A 364 0.42 8.05 -7.45
C CYS A 364 0.37 9.54 -7.81
N LEU A 365 0.52 10.44 -6.83
CA LEU A 365 0.55 11.87 -7.07
C LEU A 365 1.77 12.27 -7.91
N SER A 366 2.95 11.77 -7.58
CA SER A 366 4.19 12.12 -8.28
C SER A 366 4.22 11.62 -9.72
N THR A 367 3.80 10.39 -9.97
CA THR A 367 3.72 9.82 -11.33
C THR A 367 2.64 10.50 -12.16
N GLY A 368 1.49 10.81 -11.56
CA GLY A 368 0.42 11.58 -12.20
C GLY A 368 0.89 12.98 -12.59
N HIS A 369 1.54 13.71 -11.68
CA HIS A 369 2.10 15.03 -11.96
C HIS A 369 3.08 14.99 -13.14
N ARG A 370 4.04 14.04 -13.13
CA ARG A 370 5.03 13.91 -14.17
C ARG A 370 4.41 13.59 -15.53
N ALA A 371 3.49 12.60 -15.57
CA ALA A 371 2.79 12.21 -16.78
C ALA A 371 1.94 13.37 -17.35
N GLY A 372 1.23 14.10 -16.51
CA GLY A 372 0.41 15.25 -16.92
C GLY A 372 1.23 16.37 -17.57
N VAL A 373 2.36 16.74 -16.95
CA VAL A 373 3.29 17.74 -17.52
C VAL A 373 3.85 17.27 -18.87
N ALA A 374 4.28 16.00 -18.96
CA ALA A 374 4.84 15.43 -20.18
C ALA A 374 3.80 15.36 -21.31
N ALA A 375 2.58 14.93 -21.00
CA ALA A 375 1.48 14.85 -21.95
C ALA A 375 1.11 16.23 -22.53
N ALA A 376 1.04 17.26 -21.69
CA ALA A 376 0.75 18.61 -22.13
C ALA A 376 1.84 19.17 -23.07
N ARG A 377 3.12 18.91 -22.77
CA ARG A 377 4.26 19.31 -23.62
C ARG A 377 4.19 18.61 -24.97
N TRP A 378 4.00 17.29 -24.95
CA TRP A 378 3.90 16.49 -26.15
C TRP A 378 2.74 16.95 -27.06
N ALA A 379 1.56 17.22 -26.47
CA ALA A 379 0.40 17.73 -27.21
C ALA A 379 0.64 19.11 -27.85
N ALA A 380 1.48 19.95 -27.21
CA ALA A 380 1.86 21.25 -27.80
C ALA A 380 2.81 21.10 -29.01
N GLU A 381 3.59 20.02 -29.04
CA GLU A 381 4.55 19.72 -30.12
C GLU A 381 3.91 18.91 -31.26
N HIS A 382 2.74 18.26 -31.00
CA HIS A 382 2.02 17.41 -31.95
C HIS A 382 0.53 17.83 -32.03
N PRO A 383 0.24 19.03 -32.56
CA PRO A 383 -1.10 19.64 -32.58
C PRO A 383 -2.10 18.93 -33.51
#